data_c02cb234aa12f84dd6da8c6c990a497e
#
_entry.id   c02cb234aa12f84dd6da8c6c990a497e
#
_cell.length_a   1.000
_cell.length_b   1.000
_cell.length_c   1.000
_cell.angle_alpha   90.00
_cell.angle_beta   90.00
_cell.angle_gamma   90.00
#
_symmetry.space_group_name_H-M   'P 1'
#
loop_
_entity.id
_entity.type
_entity.pdbx_description
1 polymer ?
#
loop_
_entity_poly.entity_id
_entity_poly.type
_entity_poly.pdbx_seq_one_letter_code
_entity_poly.pdbx_strand_id
1 'polypeptide(L)'
;MEIEIKSQSDNEIVFIVRDAEVPFINAIRRCAMVNVPKIAIEDVNIVRNDSAMFNEVLAHRLGLTPLVSNLEAIEGLPLPEDEGWEFDEENETWADNLKKGVVFKLNEEGPKVVYSKDLISSDETIKPVYDTIPLVKLKEDEIIDIEAVAKIGYGKEHAKWMPTTVCAYKQYPEITFNEDKEVDYDCALACPRGVLKSDRRSKHIKILDIEDCTMCKSCVRASANGYINVGYRENDFIFRIETDGSMPPKEVLLKACDKLGEKADKFIRFSEEGGSK
;
A
#
# COMPACT_ATOMS: atom_id res chain seq x y z
N MET A 1 13.42 7.80 19.95
CA MET A 1 12.65 6.97 18.98
C MET A 1 13.39 5.66 18.77
N GLU A 2 12.72 4.54 18.96
CA GLU A 2 13.24 3.17 18.81
C GLU A 2 12.30 2.40 17.90
N ILE A 3 12.84 1.53 17.03
CA ILE A 3 12.05 0.75 16.06
C ILE A 3 12.34 -0.74 16.29
N GLU A 4 11.27 -1.53 16.45
CA GLU A 4 11.32 -2.98 16.62
C GLU A 4 10.50 -3.67 15.51
N ILE A 5 11.15 -4.43 14.63
CA ILE A 5 10.44 -5.20 13.59
C ILE A 5 9.84 -6.45 14.23
N LYS A 6 8.53 -6.62 14.11
CA LYS A 6 7.78 -7.78 14.64
C LYS A 6 7.64 -8.91 13.64
N SER A 7 7.28 -8.56 12.42
CA SER A 7 7.19 -9.50 11.31
C SER A 7 7.52 -8.81 10.00
N GLN A 8 8.10 -9.58 9.07
CA GLN A 8 8.38 -9.14 7.72
C GLN A 8 8.22 -10.31 6.76
N SER A 9 7.49 -10.05 5.67
CA SER A 9 7.36 -10.95 4.52
C SER A 9 7.57 -10.17 3.22
N ASP A 10 7.40 -10.81 2.09
CA ASP A 10 7.56 -10.16 0.78
C ASP A 10 6.58 -9.01 0.58
N ASN A 11 5.35 -9.12 1.12
CA ASN A 11 4.27 -8.16 0.90
C ASN A 11 3.79 -7.47 2.18
N GLU A 12 4.34 -7.77 3.34
CA GLU A 12 3.91 -7.18 4.61
C GLU A 12 5.07 -6.91 5.54
N ILE A 13 5.03 -5.76 6.23
CA ILE A 13 5.89 -5.46 7.37
C ILE A 13 5.05 -4.92 8.53
N VAL A 14 5.30 -5.47 9.73
CA VAL A 14 4.72 -4.96 10.99
C VAL A 14 5.87 -4.60 11.92
N PHE A 15 5.83 -3.40 12.45
CA PHE A 15 6.87 -2.89 13.37
C PHE A 15 6.28 -1.98 14.45
N ILE A 16 6.99 -1.90 15.56
CA ILE A 16 6.67 -1.00 16.65
C ILE A 16 7.60 0.20 16.58
N VAL A 17 7.05 1.39 16.75
CA VAL A 17 7.80 2.62 16.92
C VAL A 17 7.51 3.14 18.33
N ARG A 18 8.57 3.33 19.13
CA ARG A 18 8.48 3.86 20.49
C ARG A 18 9.03 5.28 20.53
N ASP A 19 8.48 6.07 21.44
CA ASP A 19 8.90 7.45 21.67
C ASP A 19 8.90 8.26 20.36
N ALA A 20 7.76 8.29 19.69
CA ALA A 20 7.49 9.06 18.49
C ALA A 20 6.21 9.90 18.63
N GLU A 21 6.11 10.98 17.88
CA GLU A 21 4.92 11.82 17.87
C GLU A 21 3.95 11.43 16.76
N VAL A 22 2.64 11.53 17.03
CA VAL A 22 1.56 11.24 16.06
C VAL A 22 1.75 11.95 14.71
N PRO A 23 2.09 13.26 14.65
CA PRO A 23 2.28 13.95 13.38
C PRO A 23 3.38 13.33 12.51
N PHE A 24 4.49 12.91 13.12
CA PHE A 24 5.59 12.26 12.42
C PHE A 24 5.16 10.88 11.83
N ILE A 25 4.54 10.05 12.68
CA ILE A 25 4.04 8.72 12.25
C ILE A 25 3.02 8.86 11.12
N ASN A 26 2.11 9.84 11.22
CA ASN A 26 1.14 10.10 10.16
C ASN A 26 1.78 10.67 8.88
N ALA A 27 2.85 11.46 9.00
CA ALA A 27 3.59 11.94 7.84
C ALA A 27 4.23 10.79 7.07
N ILE A 28 4.90 9.84 7.75
CA ILE A 28 5.45 8.62 7.15
C ILE A 28 4.34 7.81 6.45
N ARG A 29 3.22 7.56 7.14
CA ARG A 29 2.08 6.85 6.56
C ARG A 29 1.58 7.50 5.27
N ARG A 30 1.39 8.80 5.28
CA ARG A 30 0.94 9.56 4.10
C ARG A 30 1.97 9.51 2.97
N CYS A 31 3.26 9.68 3.28
CA CYS A 31 4.31 9.57 2.29
C CYS A 31 4.36 8.18 1.65
N ALA A 32 4.23 7.12 2.43
CA ALA A 32 4.21 5.74 1.94
C ALA A 32 3.05 5.47 0.96
N MET A 33 1.89 6.11 1.17
CA MET A 33 0.72 5.94 0.30
C MET A 33 0.78 6.77 -0.97
N VAL A 34 1.22 8.03 -0.90
CA VAL A 34 0.96 9.00 -1.97
C VAL A 34 2.20 9.61 -2.60
N ASN A 35 3.39 9.44 -2.02
CA ASN A 35 4.61 10.07 -2.51
C ASN A 35 5.72 9.09 -2.95
N VAL A 36 5.49 7.79 -2.76
CA VAL A 36 6.39 6.76 -3.29
C VAL A 36 6.02 6.52 -4.75
N PRO A 37 6.99 6.64 -5.69
CA PRO A 37 6.73 6.42 -7.11
C PRO A 37 6.46 4.94 -7.37
N LYS A 38 5.57 4.65 -8.33
CA LYS A 38 5.22 3.31 -8.78
C LYS A 38 4.96 3.31 -10.27
N ILE A 39 5.21 2.18 -10.93
CA ILE A 39 4.93 1.98 -12.36
C ILE A 39 3.51 1.41 -12.52
N ALA A 40 2.71 1.99 -13.42
CA ALA A 40 1.40 1.46 -13.79
C ALA A 40 1.10 1.79 -15.25
N ILE A 41 0.27 0.98 -15.90
CA ILE A 41 -0.23 1.26 -17.25
C ILE A 41 -1.07 2.53 -17.20
N GLU A 42 -0.71 3.50 -18.04
CA GLU A 42 -1.38 4.80 -18.17
C GLU A 42 -2.14 4.89 -19.48
N ASP A 43 -1.45 4.71 -20.60
CA ASP A 43 -2.04 4.83 -21.91
C ASP A 43 -2.30 3.45 -22.52
N VAL A 44 -3.44 3.30 -23.18
CA VAL A 44 -3.83 2.05 -23.83
C VAL A 44 -4.36 2.34 -25.24
N ASN A 45 -3.65 1.82 -26.24
CA ASN A 45 -4.10 1.83 -27.63
C ASN A 45 -4.72 0.46 -27.98
N ILE A 46 -6.01 0.44 -28.18
CA ILE A 46 -6.75 -0.78 -28.54
C ILE A 46 -6.92 -0.81 -30.05
N VAL A 47 -6.07 -1.60 -30.71
CA VAL A 47 -6.11 -1.80 -32.17
C VAL A 47 -7.33 -2.65 -32.54
N ARG A 48 -7.59 -3.71 -31.78
CA ARG A 48 -8.73 -4.60 -31.97
C ARG A 48 -9.23 -5.20 -30.66
N ASN A 49 -10.53 -5.20 -30.49
CA ASN A 49 -11.20 -5.86 -29.36
C ASN A 49 -12.55 -6.43 -29.82
N ASP A 50 -12.56 -7.70 -30.13
CA ASP A 50 -13.79 -8.42 -30.53
C ASP A 50 -14.52 -9.01 -29.30
N SER A 51 -13.96 -8.89 -28.10
CA SER A 51 -14.55 -9.45 -26.89
C SER A 51 -15.84 -8.72 -26.48
N ALA A 52 -16.61 -9.35 -25.59
CA ALA A 52 -17.80 -8.73 -25.01
C ALA A 52 -17.49 -7.61 -23.99
N MET A 53 -16.20 -7.39 -23.66
CA MET A 53 -15.78 -6.37 -22.70
C MET A 53 -15.58 -5.02 -23.41
N PHE A 54 -16.15 -3.94 -22.84
CA PHE A 54 -15.94 -2.59 -23.37
C PHE A 54 -14.48 -2.15 -23.19
N ASN A 55 -14.00 -1.34 -24.13
CA ASN A 55 -12.62 -0.85 -24.17
C ASN A 55 -12.22 -0.12 -22.88
N GLU A 56 -13.11 0.70 -22.33
CA GLU A 56 -12.87 1.47 -21.11
C GLU A 56 -12.70 0.56 -19.88
N VAL A 57 -13.49 -0.52 -19.82
CA VAL A 57 -13.39 -1.51 -18.73
C VAL A 57 -12.08 -2.27 -18.82
N LEU A 58 -11.69 -2.64 -20.05
CA LEU A 58 -10.44 -3.34 -20.31
C LEU A 58 -9.23 -2.46 -19.98
N ALA A 59 -9.23 -1.21 -20.44
CA ALA A 59 -8.19 -0.22 -20.12
C ALA A 59 -8.06 0.01 -18.59
N HIS A 60 -9.20 0.14 -17.90
CA HIS A 60 -9.22 0.26 -16.45
C HIS A 60 -8.61 -0.97 -15.75
N ARG A 61 -8.92 -2.19 -16.21
CA ARG A 61 -8.34 -3.43 -15.66
C ARG A 61 -6.84 -3.51 -15.89
N LEU A 62 -6.37 -3.12 -17.08
CA LEU A 62 -4.94 -3.03 -17.41
C LEU A 62 -4.24 -2.04 -16.48
N GLY A 63 -4.80 -0.84 -16.29
CA GLY A 63 -4.25 0.19 -15.42
C GLY A 63 -4.16 -0.22 -13.94
N LEU A 64 -5.08 -1.09 -13.48
CA LEU A 64 -5.07 -1.62 -12.11
C LEU A 64 -4.24 -2.90 -11.94
N THR A 65 -3.68 -3.47 -13.02
CA THR A 65 -2.80 -4.62 -12.93
C THR A 65 -1.47 -4.20 -12.32
N PRO A 66 -1.06 -4.74 -11.14
CA PRO A 66 0.18 -4.34 -10.49
C PRO A 66 1.39 -4.82 -11.30
N LEU A 67 2.30 -3.90 -11.56
CA LEU A 67 3.57 -4.13 -12.25
C LEU A 67 4.73 -4.07 -11.24
N VAL A 68 5.77 -4.86 -11.47
CA VAL A 68 7.00 -4.79 -10.70
C VAL A 68 7.55 -3.38 -10.79
N SER A 69 7.79 -2.76 -9.65
CA SER A 69 8.16 -1.34 -9.50
C SER A 69 9.25 -1.20 -8.43
N ASN A 70 10.21 -2.15 -8.38
CA ASN A 70 11.34 -2.03 -7.47
C ASN A 70 12.20 -0.81 -7.82
N LEU A 71 13.09 -0.42 -6.91
CA LEU A 71 13.89 0.80 -7.07
C LEU A 71 14.74 0.77 -8.36
N GLU A 72 15.30 -0.40 -8.74
CA GLU A 72 16.09 -0.57 -9.95
C GLU A 72 15.26 -0.30 -11.23
N ALA A 73 14.02 -0.76 -11.26
CA ALA A 73 13.11 -0.54 -12.38
C ALA A 73 12.70 0.95 -12.50
N ILE A 74 12.58 1.64 -11.37
CA ILE A 74 12.20 3.06 -11.32
C ILE A 74 13.35 3.96 -11.76
N GLU A 75 14.60 3.67 -11.37
CA GLU A 75 15.79 4.48 -11.70
C GLU A 75 16.04 4.60 -13.21
N GLY A 76 15.58 3.63 -14.00
CA GLY A 76 15.72 3.61 -15.46
C GLY A 76 14.68 4.45 -16.22
N LEU A 77 13.67 4.97 -15.56
CA LEU A 77 12.56 5.67 -16.19
C LEU A 77 12.49 7.14 -15.75
N PRO A 78 12.00 8.05 -16.61
CA PRO A 78 11.82 9.46 -16.27
C PRO A 78 10.78 9.62 -15.15
N LEU A 79 11.13 10.43 -14.14
CA LEU A 79 10.21 10.78 -13.06
C LEU A 79 9.33 11.97 -13.50
N PRO A 80 8.05 12.00 -13.13
CA PRO A 80 7.14 13.08 -13.48
C PRO A 80 7.62 14.49 -13.11
N GLU A 81 8.43 14.63 -12.04
CA GLU A 81 8.97 15.91 -11.56
C GLU A 81 10.08 16.47 -12.46
N ASP A 82 10.75 15.61 -13.26
CA ASP A 82 11.92 15.98 -14.05
C ASP A 82 11.54 16.55 -15.44
N GLU A 83 10.35 16.29 -15.93
CA GLU A 83 9.91 16.66 -17.28
C GLU A 83 9.11 17.98 -17.36
N GLY A 84 8.87 18.67 -16.23
CA GLY A 84 8.02 19.84 -16.20
C GLY A 84 6.66 19.54 -16.79
N TRP A 85 5.95 18.58 -16.21
CA TRP A 85 4.64 18.09 -16.67
C TRP A 85 3.61 19.23 -16.73
N GLU A 86 3.67 20.03 -17.79
CA GLU A 86 2.49 20.66 -18.33
C GLU A 86 1.85 19.61 -19.25
N PHE A 87 0.68 19.12 -18.84
CA PHE A 87 -0.13 18.22 -19.65
C PHE A 87 -0.55 18.98 -20.92
N ASP A 88 0.19 18.84 -21.98
CA ASP A 88 -0.22 19.29 -23.30
C ASP A 88 -0.97 18.14 -23.99
N GLU A 89 -2.16 17.80 -23.45
CA GLU A 89 -3.03 16.74 -23.94
C GLU A 89 -3.39 16.91 -25.44
N GLU A 90 -3.30 18.13 -25.99
CA GLU A 90 -3.72 18.43 -27.34
C GLU A 90 -2.67 18.10 -28.41
N ASN A 91 -1.38 17.96 -28.05
CA ASN A 91 -0.27 17.83 -29.01
C ASN A 91 0.59 16.58 -28.90
N GLU A 92 0.41 15.73 -27.87
CA GLU A 92 1.19 14.50 -27.73
C GLU A 92 0.70 13.40 -28.68
N THR A 93 1.61 12.89 -29.51
CA THR A 93 1.32 11.75 -30.38
C THR A 93 1.54 10.43 -29.64
N TRP A 94 0.88 9.35 -30.10
CA TRP A 94 1.13 7.99 -29.57
C TRP A 94 2.62 7.61 -29.61
N ALA A 95 3.33 8.06 -30.65
CA ALA A 95 4.76 7.82 -30.79
C ALA A 95 5.60 8.51 -29.71
N ASP A 96 5.15 9.62 -29.13
CA ASP A 96 5.83 10.32 -28.05
C ASP A 96 5.56 9.60 -26.71
N ASN A 97 4.36 9.10 -26.49
CA ASN A 97 4.03 8.27 -25.34
C ASN A 97 4.86 6.98 -25.27
N LEU A 98 5.11 6.33 -26.41
CA LEU A 98 5.96 5.13 -26.49
C LEU A 98 7.40 5.37 -26.02
N LYS A 99 7.90 6.59 -26.12
CA LYS A 99 9.28 6.96 -25.69
C LYS A 99 9.39 7.24 -24.20
N LYS A 100 8.25 7.53 -23.54
CA LYS A 100 8.20 8.01 -22.15
C LYS A 100 7.98 6.89 -21.12
N GLY A 101 7.83 5.65 -21.55
CA GLY A 101 7.51 4.55 -20.65
C GLY A 101 7.83 3.17 -21.21
N VAL A 102 7.43 2.15 -20.48
CA VAL A 102 7.59 0.74 -20.86
C VAL A 102 6.37 0.27 -21.66
N VAL A 103 6.63 -0.27 -22.85
CA VAL A 103 5.58 -0.74 -23.76
C VAL A 103 5.20 -2.18 -23.45
N PHE A 104 3.91 -2.42 -23.30
CA PHE A 104 3.31 -3.75 -23.20
C PHE A 104 2.51 -4.05 -24.45
N LYS A 105 2.63 -5.29 -24.96
CA LYS A 105 1.83 -5.79 -26.08
C LYS A 105 1.00 -6.98 -25.63
N LEU A 106 -0.22 -7.03 -26.14
CA LEU A 106 -1.15 -8.13 -25.93
C LEU A 106 -1.82 -8.44 -27.27
N ASN A 107 -1.50 -9.61 -27.85
CA ASN A 107 -2.13 -10.08 -29.07
C ASN A 107 -2.54 -11.54 -28.91
N GLU A 108 -3.85 -11.79 -28.80
CA GLU A 108 -4.38 -13.10 -28.46
C GLU A 108 -5.67 -13.40 -29.21
N GLU A 109 -5.84 -14.69 -29.56
CA GLU A 109 -6.99 -15.23 -30.26
C GLU A 109 -7.70 -16.28 -29.39
N GLY A 110 -9.04 -16.27 -29.42
CA GLY A 110 -9.90 -17.20 -28.67
C GLY A 110 -10.06 -18.58 -29.34
N PRO A 111 -10.65 -19.54 -28.63
CA PRO A 111 -11.32 -19.38 -27.33
C PRO A 111 -10.38 -19.55 -26.13
N LYS A 112 -10.21 -18.52 -25.31
CA LYS A 112 -9.38 -18.60 -24.08
C LYS A 112 -9.70 -17.48 -23.09
N VAL A 113 -9.22 -17.63 -21.87
CA VAL A 113 -9.11 -16.53 -20.91
C VAL A 113 -7.72 -15.96 -21.03
N VAL A 114 -7.63 -14.65 -21.28
CA VAL A 114 -6.39 -13.89 -21.33
C VAL A 114 -6.04 -13.43 -19.92
N TYR A 115 -4.82 -13.68 -19.52
CA TYR A 115 -4.31 -13.35 -18.19
C TYR A 115 -3.21 -12.28 -18.25
N SER A 116 -2.87 -11.72 -17.12
CA SER A 116 -1.76 -10.75 -16.98
C SER A 116 -0.42 -11.27 -17.50
N LYS A 117 -0.12 -12.57 -17.39
CA LYS A 117 1.09 -13.19 -17.95
C LYS A 117 1.19 -13.11 -19.47
N ASP A 118 0.06 -12.93 -20.16
CA ASP A 118 0.02 -12.84 -21.63
C ASP A 118 0.45 -11.43 -22.11
N LEU A 119 0.62 -10.47 -21.19
CA LEU A 119 1.20 -9.15 -21.48
C LEU A 119 2.71 -9.29 -21.72
N ILE A 120 3.17 -8.95 -22.90
CA ILE A 120 4.59 -8.97 -23.27
C ILE A 120 5.18 -7.58 -23.09
N SER A 121 6.12 -7.45 -22.14
CA SER A 121 6.82 -6.20 -21.84
C SER A 121 8.01 -5.98 -22.79
N SER A 122 8.28 -4.73 -23.13
CA SER A 122 9.53 -4.32 -23.79
C SER A 122 10.75 -4.34 -22.86
N ASP A 123 10.53 -4.38 -21.54
CA ASP A 123 11.56 -4.49 -20.52
C ASP A 123 11.28 -5.74 -19.66
N GLU A 124 12.22 -6.68 -19.64
CA GLU A 124 12.08 -7.96 -18.92
C GLU A 124 11.99 -7.78 -17.39
N THR A 125 12.48 -6.67 -16.85
CA THR A 125 12.45 -6.38 -15.42
C THR A 125 11.10 -5.87 -14.95
N ILE A 126 10.32 -5.25 -15.86
CA ILE A 126 9.01 -4.66 -15.58
C ILE A 126 7.92 -5.55 -16.17
N LYS A 127 7.27 -6.32 -15.33
CA LYS A 127 6.23 -7.30 -15.70
C LYS A 127 5.11 -7.30 -14.66
N PRO A 128 3.95 -7.89 -14.99
CA PRO A 128 2.89 -8.11 -14.00
C PRO A 128 3.42 -8.89 -12.79
N VAL A 129 3.02 -8.46 -11.59
CA VAL A 129 3.41 -9.13 -10.32
C VAL A 129 2.79 -10.52 -10.23
N TYR A 130 1.57 -10.65 -10.68
CA TYR A 130 0.80 -11.90 -10.64
C TYR A 130 0.44 -12.34 -12.06
N ASP A 131 0.76 -13.59 -12.39
CA ASP A 131 0.52 -14.19 -13.71
C ASP A 131 -0.95 -14.54 -13.97
N THR A 132 -1.74 -14.63 -12.90
CA THR A 132 -3.09 -15.24 -12.92
C THR A 132 -4.23 -14.24 -12.87
N ILE A 133 -3.97 -12.94 -13.05
CA ILE A 133 -5.03 -11.92 -13.08
C ILE A 133 -5.78 -12.06 -14.41
N PRO A 134 -7.08 -12.43 -14.42
CA PRO A 134 -7.84 -12.54 -15.65
C PRO A 134 -8.14 -11.15 -16.21
N LEU A 135 -7.73 -10.88 -17.42
CA LEU A 135 -7.97 -9.61 -18.11
C LEU A 135 -9.28 -9.63 -18.88
N VAL A 136 -9.42 -10.58 -19.80
CA VAL A 136 -10.61 -10.73 -20.65
C VAL A 136 -10.81 -12.19 -21.02
N LYS A 137 -12.05 -12.58 -21.33
CA LYS A 137 -12.39 -13.89 -21.90
C LYS A 137 -12.78 -13.72 -23.36
N LEU A 138 -12.07 -14.43 -24.23
CA LEU A 138 -12.34 -14.50 -25.67
C LEU A 138 -13.13 -15.76 -25.98
N LYS A 139 -14.10 -15.65 -26.89
CA LYS A 139 -14.81 -16.77 -27.51
C LYS A 139 -14.09 -17.20 -28.77
N GLU A 140 -14.67 -18.15 -29.48
CA GLU A 140 -14.19 -18.63 -30.78
C GLU A 140 -14.18 -17.47 -31.82
N ASP A 141 -13.10 -17.33 -32.56
CA ASP A 141 -12.85 -16.29 -33.56
C ASP A 141 -12.75 -14.84 -33.02
N GLU A 142 -12.80 -14.64 -31.71
CA GLU A 142 -12.58 -13.32 -31.11
C GLU A 142 -11.08 -13.05 -30.96
N ILE A 143 -10.64 -11.86 -31.37
CA ILE A 143 -9.24 -11.40 -31.30
C ILE A 143 -9.15 -10.15 -30.43
N ILE A 144 -8.07 -10.06 -29.68
CA ILE A 144 -7.67 -8.86 -28.97
C ILE A 144 -6.25 -8.47 -29.39
N ASP A 145 -6.06 -7.20 -29.74
CA ASP A 145 -4.77 -6.60 -30.09
C ASP A 145 -4.64 -5.22 -29.43
N ILE A 146 -3.69 -5.13 -28.48
CA ILE A 146 -3.52 -3.95 -27.62
C ILE A 146 -2.04 -3.62 -27.50
N GLU A 147 -1.72 -2.34 -27.58
CA GLU A 147 -0.47 -1.74 -27.09
C GLU A 147 -0.77 -0.87 -25.90
N ALA A 148 -0.01 -1.01 -24.82
CA ALA A 148 -0.17 -0.21 -23.60
C ALA A 148 1.18 0.36 -23.19
N VAL A 149 1.18 1.54 -22.58
CA VAL A 149 2.38 2.20 -22.06
C VAL A 149 2.24 2.35 -20.55
N ALA A 150 3.21 1.80 -19.82
CA ALA A 150 3.32 1.98 -18.38
C ALA A 150 4.28 3.12 -18.08
N LYS A 151 3.86 4.02 -17.19
CA LYS A 151 4.61 5.20 -16.75
C LYS A 151 4.76 5.19 -15.23
N ILE A 152 5.75 5.94 -14.74
CA ILE A 152 5.86 6.23 -13.31
C ILE A 152 4.83 7.31 -12.95
N GLY A 153 4.22 7.15 -11.78
CA GLY A 153 3.34 8.14 -11.19
C GLY A 153 3.30 7.99 -9.67
N TYR A 154 2.49 8.82 -9.04
CA TYR A 154 2.36 8.89 -7.60
C TYR A 154 0.92 8.61 -7.16
N GLY A 155 0.77 7.96 -6.01
CA GLY A 155 -0.55 7.72 -5.41
C GLY A 155 -1.38 8.99 -5.16
N LYS A 156 -0.75 10.15 -5.17
CA LYS A 156 -1.41 11.46 -5.12
C LYS A 156 -2.26 11.73 -6.36
N GLU A 157 -1.84 11.24 -7.53
CA GLU A 157 -2.51 11.48 -8.82
C GLU A 157 -3.63 10.47 -9.04
N HIS A 158 -3.32 9.18 -8.86
CA HIS A 158 -4.32 8.12 -8.97
C HIS A 158 -3.95 6.91 -8.10
N ALA A 159 -4.97 6.22 -7.57
CA ALA A 159 -4.79 5.07 -6.68
C ALA A 159 -4.01 3.89 -7.32
N LYS A 160 -3.97 3.75 -8.64
CA LYS A 160 -3.19 2.72 -9.34
C LYS A 160 -1.69 2.81 -9.04
N TRP A 161 -1.19 4.01 -8.74
CA TRP A 161 0.20 4.27 -8.35
C TRP A 161 0.45 4.17 -6.84
N MET A 162 -0.55 3.83 -6.03
CA MET A 162 -0.31 3.55 -4.62
C MET A 162 0.37 2.18 -4.48
N PRO A 163 1.58 2.10 -3.90
CA PRO A 163 2.26 0.82 -3.72
C PRO A 163 1.70 0.02 -2.54
N THR A 164 0.90 0.66 -1.66
CA THR A 164 0.38 0.06 -0.44
C THR A 164 -1.11 -0.24 -0.56
N THR A 165 -1.49 -1.46 -0.24
CA THR A 165 -2.90 -1.88 -0.06
C THR A 165 -3.39 -1.57 1.35
N VAL A 166 -2.51 -1.73 2.35
CA VAL A 166 -2.74 -1.31 3.72
C VAL A 166 -1.54 -0.48 4.19
N CYS A 167 -1.80 0.70 4.72
CA CYS A 167 -0.79 1.51 5.40
C CYS A 167 -1.46 2.20 6.58
N ALA A 168 -1.30 1.62 7.76
CA ALA A 168 -2.01 2.05 8.95
C ALA A 168 -1.15 1.88 10.21
N TYR A 169 -1.48 2.65 11.22
CA TYR A 169 -0.93 2.49 12.55
C TYR A 169 -2.04 2.52 13.61
N LYS A 170 -1.76 1.92 14.74
CA LYS A 170 -2.53 2.08 15.98
C LYS A 170 -1.58 2.44 17.11
N GLN A 171 -2.07 3.14 18.11
CA GLN A 171 -1.32 3.33 19.34
C GLN A 171 -1.11 2.00 20.05
N TYR A 172 0.02 1.84 20.75
CA TYR A 172 0.34 0.63 21.47
C TYR A 172 -0.67 0.43 22.60
N PRO A 173 -1.42 -0.68 22.64
CA PRO A 173 -2.44 -0.89 23.67
C PRO A 173 -1.83 -1.03 25.05
N GLU A 174 -2.58 -0.58 26.05
CA GLU A 174 -2.26 -0.76 27.45
C GLU A 174 -3.46 -1.32 28.18
N ILE A 175 -3.28 -2.45 28.86
CA ILE A 175 -4.32 -3.12 29.64
C ILE A 175 -3.90 -3.10 31.08
N THR A 176 -4.74 -2.53 31.94
CA THR A 176 -4.52 -2.42 33.37
C THR A 176 -5.63 -3.12 34.12
N PHE A 177 -5.26 -3.76 35.25
CA PHE A 177 -6.19 -4.41 36.16
C PHE A 177 -6.25 -3.64 37.47
N ASN A 178 -7.45 -3.47 37.99
CA ASN A 178 -7.64 -2.83 39.31
C ASN A 178 -7.54 -3.90 40.40
N GLU A 179 -6.43 -3.89 41.13
CA GLU A 179 -6.12 -4.86 42.19
C GLU A 179 -7.06 -4.76 43.42
N ASP A 180 -7.74 -3.64 43.60
CA ASP A 180 -8.70 -3.43 44.68
C ASP A 180 -10.06 -4.12 44.42
N LYS A 181 -10.23 -4.71 43.25
CA LYS A 181 -11.47 -5.34 42.78
C LYS A 181 -11.31 -6.84 42.61
N GLU A 182 -12.42 -7.55 42.81
CA GLU A 182 -12.44 -9.00 42.51
C GLU A 182 -12.25 -9.25 41.03
N VAL A 183 -11.53 -10.33 40.70
CA VAL A 183 -11.26 -10.75 39.33
C VAL A 183 -12.55 -11.08 38.60
N ASP A 184 -12.84 -10.32 37.56
CA ASP A 184 -14.00 -10.51 36.72
C ASP A 184 -13.61 -11.31 35.45
N TYR A 185 -13.87 -12.62 35.48
CA TYR A 185 -13.49 -13.54 34.39
C TYR A 185 -14.27 -13.31 33.10
N ASP A 186 -15.43 -12.68 33.16
CA ASP A 186 -16.28 -12.43 31.99
C ASP A 186 -15.63 -11.46 31.02
N CYS A 187 -14.77 -10.56 31.51
CA CYS A 187 -14.01 -9.67 30.66
C CYS A 187 -13.04 -10.41 29.74
N ALA A 188 -12.47 -11.54 30.15
CA ALA A 188 -11.60 -12.35 29.29
C ALA A 188 -12.39 -13.09 28.19
N LEU A 189 -13.59 -13.57 28.52
CA LEU A 189 -14.47 -14.26 27.56
C LEU A 189 -15.01 -13.32 26.50
N ALA A 190 -15.19 -12.05 26.85
CA ALA A 190 -15.72 -11.03 25.95
C ALA A 190 -14.69 -10.51 24.92
N CYS A 191 -13.42 -10.95 24.98
CA CYS A 191 -12.39 -10.50 24.06
C CYS A 191 -12.50 -11.19 22.70
N PRO A 192 -12.89 -10.47 21.60
CA PRO A 192 -13.07 -11.10 20.29
C PRO A 192 -11.75 -11.54 19.64
N ARG A 193 -10.62 -10.98 20.10
CA ARG A 193 -9.27 -11.30 19.62
C ARG A 193 -8.55 -12.35 20.46
N GLY A 194 -9.16 -12.79 21.58
CA GLY A 194 -8.55 -13.77 22.46
C GLY A 194 -7.28 -13.29 23.18
N VAL A 195 -7.07 -11.97 23.27
CA VAL A 195 -5.90 -11.36 23.93
C VAL A 195 -5.81 -11.72 25.42
N LEU A 196 -6.95 -11.98 26.04
CA LEU A 196 -7.07 -12.26 27.45
C LEU A 196 -7.40 -13.74 27.70
N LYS A 197 -6.74 -14.36 28.65
CA LYS A 197 -7.01 -15.73 29.10
C LYS A 197 -7.26 -15.75 30.59
N SER A 198 -8.41 -16.29 31.00
CA SER A 198 -8.73 -16.49 32.40
C SER A 198 -7.98 -17.73 32.94
N ASP A 199 -7.30 -17.53 34.07
CA ASP A 199 -6.70 -18.61 34.85
C ASP A 199 -7.36 -18.64 36.22
N ARG A 200 -8.39 -19.50 36.34
CA ARG A 200 -9.16 -19.64 37.61
C ARG A 200 -8.37 -20.26 38.75
N ARG A 201 -7.26 -20.97 38.44
CA ARG A 201 -6.42 -21.60 39.48
C ARG A 201 -5.53 -20.56 40.16
N SER A 202 -4.94 -19.67 39.37
CA SER A 202 -4.09 -18.60 39.88
C SER A 202 -4.88 -17.33 40.26
N LYS A 203 -6.21 -17.33 40.07
CA LYS A 203 -7.10 -16.17 40.28
C LYS A 203 -6.62 -14.91 39.55
N HIS A 204 -6.11 -15.07 38.34
CA HIS A 204 -5.63 -13.96 37.49
C HIS A 204 -6.15 -14.09 36.06
N ILE A 205 -6.12 -12.97 35.36
CA ILE A 205 -6.28 -12.92 33.91
C ILE A 205 -4.89 -12.63 33.30
N LYS A 206 -4.47 -13.49 32.37
CA LYS A 206 -3.21 -13.32 31.64
C LYS A 206 -3.47 -12.60 30.33
N ILE A 207 -2.60 -11.67 29.99
CA ILE A 207 -2.52 -11.06 28.67
C ILE A 207 -1.63 -12.01 27.85
N LEU A 208 -2.16 -12.58 26.75
CA LEU A 208 -1.42 -13.49 25.87
C LEU A 208 -0.59 -12.71 24.86
N ASP A 209 -1.23 -11.82 24.14
CA ASP A 209 -0.59 -10.94 23.18
C ASP A 209 -1.29 -9.58 23.17
N ILE A 210 -0.62 -8.60 23.76
CA ILE A 210 -1.18 -7.26 23.87
C ILE A 210 -1.25 -6.54 22.51
N GLU A 211 -0.36 -6.90 21.59
CA GLU A 211 -0.25 -6.27 20.27
C GLU A 211 -1.47 -6.59 19.41
N ASP A 212 -2.10 -7.74 19.63
CA ASP A 212 -3.37 -8.13 18.99
C ASP A 212 -4.60 -7.35 19.48
N CYS A 213 -4.46 -6.59 20.58
CA CYS A 213 -5.58 -5.81 21.11
C CYS A 213 -5.99 -4.70 20.14
N THR A 214 -7.25 -4.70 19.74
CA THR A 214 -7.84 -3.65 18.86
C THR A 214 -8.44 -2.47 19.61
N MET A 215 -8.28 -2.44 20.93
CA MET A 215 -8.83 -1.40 21.81
C MET A 215 -10.35 -1.22 21.67
N CYS A 216 -11.07 -2.28 21.34
CA CYS A 216 -12.53 -2.28 21.14
C CYS A 216 -13.32 -2.09 22.44
N LYS A 217 -12.66 -2.22 23.60
CA LYS A 217 -13.23 -2.07 24.93
C LYS A 217 -14.36 -3.07 25.27
N SER A 218 -14.50 -4.18 24.53
CA SER A 218 -15.51 -5.20 24.82
C SER A 218 -15.30 -5.83 26.21
N CYS A 219 -14.05 -6.10 26.59
CA CYS A 219 -13.68 -6.59 27.91
C CYS A 219 -14.04 -5.58 29.03
N VAL A 220 -13.86 -4.28 28.78
CA VAL A 220 -14.22 -3.22 29.73
C VAL A 220 -15.75 -3.17 29.93
N ARG A 221 -16.51 -3.26 28.84
CA ARG A 221 -17.98 -3.27 28.90
C ARG A 221 -18.56 -4.52 29.57
N ALA A 222 -17.87 -5.66 29.47
CA ALA A 222 -18.29 -6.91 30.11
C ALA A 222 -17.91 -6.96 31.58
N SER A 223 -16.98 -6.14 32.04
CA SER A 223 -16.57 -6.09 33.45
C SER A 223 -17.58 -5.28 34.28
N ALA A 224 -18.43 -6.01 35.02
CA ALA A 224 -19.48 -5.39 35.83
C ALA A 224 -18.93 -4.51 36.97
N ASN A 225 -17.77 -4.87 37.51
CA ASN A 225 -17.16 -4.20 38.63
C ASN A 225 -16.03 -3.21 38.22
N GLY A 226 -15.73 -3.10 36.93
CA GLY A 226 -14.65 -2.26 36.41
C GLY A 226 -13.24 -2.76 36.81
N TYR A 227 -13.06 -4.07 36.87
CA TYR A 227 -11.78 -4.74 37.15
C TYR A 227 -10.70 -4.45 36.10
N ILE A 228 -11.09 -4.33 34.82
CA ILE A 228 -10.18 -4.12 33.70
C ILE A 228 -10.39 -2.74 33.07
N ASN A 229 -9.28 -2.11 32.67
CA ASN A 229 -9.31 -0.92 31.82
C ASN A 229 -8.39 -1.12 30.60
N VAL A 230 -8.75 -0.49 29.48
CA VAL A 230 -8.00 -0.52 28.23
C VAL A 230 -7.73 0.91 27.78
N GLY A 231 -6.48 1.28 27.83
CA GLY A 231 -5.90 2.52 27.37
C GLY A 231 -4.90 2.27 26.22
N TYR A 232 -4.03 3.23 26.03
CA TYR A 232 -2.94 3.17 25.07
C TYR A 232 -1.78 4.06 25.52
N ARG A 233 -0.59 3.79 25.01
CA ARG A 233 0.57 4.65 25.16
C ARG A 233 0.57 5.72 24.09
N GLU A 234 0.72 6.97 24.47
CA GLU A 234 0.55 8.11 23.56
C GLU A 234 1.61 8.16 22.46
N ASN A 235 2.86 7.79 22.77
CA ASN A 235 4.02 7.94 21.89
C ASN A 235 4.55 6.59 21.35
N ASP A 236 3.82 5.50 21.58
CA ASP A 236 4.17 4.18 21.06
C ASP A 236 3.13 3.72 20.05
N PHE A 237 3.58 3.20 18.91
CA PHE A 237 2.70 2.82 17.78
C PHE A 237 3.05 1.45 17.25
N ILE A 238 2.04 0.70 16.83
CA ILE A 238 2.19 -0.50 15.99
C ILE A 238 1.81 -0.09 14.57
N PHE A 239 2.78 -0.19 13.66
CA PHE A 239 2.63 0.19 12.27
C PHE A 239 2.57 -1.06 11.38
N ARG A 240 1.68 -1.06 10.39
CA ARG A 240 1.51 -2.13 9.42
C ARG A 240 1.48 -1.56 8.01
N ILE A 241 2.32 -2.12 7.14
CA ILE A 241 2.33 -1.82 5.72
C ILE A 241 2.14 -3.13 4.97
N GLU A 242 1.12 -3.20 4.12
CA GLU A 242 0.95 -4.24 3.11
C GLU A 242 1.07 -3.61 1.72
N THR A 243 1.73 -4.30 0.81
CA THR A 243 1.86 -3.87 -0.58
C THR A 243 1.06 -4.78 -1.51
N ASP A 244 0.82 -4.30 -2.73
CA ASP A 244 0.22 -5.10 -3.80
C ASP A 244 1.22 -6.03 -4.50
N GLY A 245 2.44 -6.15 -3.96
CA GLY A 245 3.53 -6.94 -4.50
C GLY A 245 4.38 -6.21 -5.54
N SER A 246 4.01 -5.00 -5.95
CA SER A 246 4.80 -4.21 -6.91
C SER A 246 6.16 -3.79 -6.36
N MET A 247 6.24 -3.53 -5.06
CA MET A 247 7.43 -3.12 -4.33
C MET A 247 7.45 -3.76 -2.94
N PRO A 248 8.60 -4.25 -2.45
CA PRO A 248 8.72 -4.76 -1.09
C PRO A 248 8.37 -3.68 -0.05
N PRO A 249 7.65 -3.99 1.03
CA PRO A 249 7.19 -3.00 2.01
C PRO A 249 8.35 -2.26 2.70
N LYS A 250 9.51 -2.88 2.81
CA LYS A 250 10.73 -2.23 3.32
C LYS A 250 11.20 -1.10 2.40
N GLU A 251 11.18 -1.32 1.09
CA GLU A 251 11.56 -0.30 0.10
C GLU A 251 10.57 0.86 0.09
N VAL A 252 9.27 0.55 0.17
CA VAL A 252 8.21 1.57 0.33
C VAL A 252 8.47 2.46 1.55
N LEU A 253 8.81 1.85 2.70
CA LEU A 253 9.08 2.60 3.93
C LEU A 253 10.33 3.48 3.79
N LEU A 254 11.44 2.93 3.26
CA LEU A 254 12.68 3.69 3.05
C LEU A 254 12.44 4.87 2.11
N LYS A 255 11.80 4.62 0.96
CA LYS A 255 11.50 5.67 -0.01
C LYS A 255 10.54 6.74 0.54
N ALA A 256 9.60 6.34 1.40
CA ALA A 256 8.72 7.29 2.09
C ALA A 256 9.50 8.22 3.03
N CYS A 257 10.50 7.69 3.75
CA CYS A 257 11.38 8.49 4.61
C CYS A 257 12.23 9.46 3.78
N ASP A 258 12.82 8.98 2.67
CA ASP A 258 13.60 9.81 1.76
C ASP A 258 12.76 10.97 1.20
N LYS A 259 11.55 10.66 0.72
CA LYS A 259 10.61 11.68 0.20
C LYS A 259 10.15 12.69 1.26
N LEU A 260 10.05 12.27 2.51
CA LEU A 260 9.76 13.20 3.61
C LEU A 260 10.97 14.11 3.89
N GLY A 261 12.20 13.57 3.86
CA GLY A 261 13.45 14.32 3.96
C GLY A 261 13.59 15.35 2.82
N GLU A 262 13.41 14.94 1.56
CA GLU A 262 13.44 15.83 0.40
C GLU A 262 12.45 17.03 0.55
N LYS A 263 11.24 16.79 1.08
CA LYS A 263 10.27 17.85 1.34
C LYS A 263 10.74 18.82 2.43
N ALA A 264 11.35 18.29 3.50
CA ALA A 264 11.91 19.10 4.56
C ALA A 264 13.06 19.97 4.01
N ASP A 265 13.95 19.42 3.19
CA ASP A 265 15.05 20.14 2.57
C ASP A 265 14.55 21.23 1.60
N LYS A 266 13.54 20.93 0.79
CA LYS A 266 12.89 21.94 -0.09
C LYS A 266 12.32 23.10 0.74
N PHE A 267 11.69 22.82 1.89
CA PHE A 267 11.15 23.84 2.78
C PHE A 267 12.25 24.69 3.44
N ILE A 268 13.37 24.08 3.84
CA ILE A 268 14.52 24.77 4.42
C ILE A 268 15.12 25.73 3.37
N ARG A 269 15.41 25.26 2.16
CA ARG A 269 15.94 26.10 1.07
C ARG A 269 15.04 27.29 0.77
N PHE A 270 13.72 27.05 0.66
CA PHE A 270 12.76 28.14 0.44
C PHE A 270 12.82 29.21 1.54
N SER A 271 12.99 28.78 2.81
CA SER A 271 13.09 29.71 3.93
C SER A 271 14.41 30.50 3.95
N GLU A 272 15.53 29.89 3.50
CA GLU A 272 16.85 30.53 3.42
C GLU A 272 16.93 31.51 2.25
N GLU A 273 16.30 31.21 1.11
CA GLU A 273 16.26 32.09 -0.06
C GLU A 273 15.30 33.30 0.11
N GLY A 274 14.70 33.46 1.29
CA GLY A 274 13.92 34.63 1.67
C GLY A 274 12.55 34.75 1.04
N GLY A 275 11.99 33.65 0.50
CA GLY A 275 10.62 33.61 0.01
C GLY A 275 10.31 34.59 -1.14
N SER A 276 11.33 35.04 -1.88
CA SER A 276 11.15 35.95 -3.03
C SER A 276 10.58 35.17 -4.21
N LYS A 277 9.34 35.49 -4.58
CA LYS A 277 8.84 35.29 -5.93
C LYS A 277 9.28 36.43 -6.80
#